data_a13a5ae1469a2fbc109015509570088d
#
_entry.id   a13a5ae1469a2fbc109015509570088d
#
_cell.length_a   1.000
_cell.length_b   1.000
_cell.length_c   1.000
_cell.angle_alpha   90.00
_cell.angle_beta   90.00
_cell.angle_gamma   90.00
#
_symmetry.space_group_name_H-M   'P 1'
#
loop_
_entity.id
_entity.type
_entity.pdbx_description
1 polymer ?
#
loop_
_entity_poly.entity_id
_entity_poly.type
_entity_poly.pdbx_seq_one_letter_code
_entity_poly.pdbx_strand_id
1 'polypeptide(L)'
;MRSGAAWTGLAAAVCTSAALAQRDPLATRGGWEAGLQGSTYKYEEPGLMNLKGERVGGSGAYTFIGSDYLHTRIETRYSYGELDYTGSGTLNDVPDHLFELRALVGNDFRAGNFVWVPYAGLGYRYLYNDLRGITSTGAIGYRRLSRYWYLPVGVTLRVPLGEGWVMAPQIEYDAFANGKQRSYLGDTGIGYNDVTNRQQRGRGYRVQLMFEGRRWSVGPWMHYWKIKDSEIRPIGLGFVGWEPENWTRESGVELRYRF
;
A
#
# COMPACT_ATOMS: atom_id res chain seq x y z
N MET A 1 26.80 -65.19 -24.47
CA MET A 1 27.68 -64.10 -24.08
C MET A 1 26.95 -62.75 -24.33
N ARG A 2 26.34 -62.20 -23.34
CA ARG A 2 25.83 -60.82 -23.37
C ARG A 2 25.91 -60.24 -21.94
N SER A 3 26.86 -59.37 -21.73
CA SER A 3 27.05 -58.64 -20.47
C SER A 3 26.01 -57.51 -20.33
N GLY A 4 25.16 -57.61 -19.31
CA GLY A 4 24.27 -56.56 -18.91
C GLY A 4 24.99 -55.60 -17.95
N ALA A 5 25.15 -54.35 -18.34
CA ALA A 5 25.64 -53.32 -17.46
C ALA A 5 24.46 -52.76 -16.64
N ALA A 6 24.48 -52.98 -15.33
CA ALA A 6 23.58 -52.39 -14.38
C ALA A 6 23.99 -50.96 -14.10
N TRP A 7 23.13 -50.00 -14.42
CA TRP A 7 23.25 -48.62 -13.97
C TRP A 7 22.65 -48.48 -12.57
N THR A 8 23.50 -48.46 -11.58
CA THR A 8 23.13 -48.04 -10.24
C THR A 8 23.11 -46.51 -10.16
N GLY A 9 21.93 -45.94 -10.23
CA GLY A 9 21.74 -44.53 -9.99
C GLY A 9 21.96 -44.19 -8.51
N LEU A 10 23.02 -43.45 -8.24
CA LEU A 10 23.29 -42.86 -6.93
C LEU A 10 22.35 -41.65 -6.75
N ALA A 11 21.24 -41.85 -6.06
CA ALA A 11 20.44 -40.74 -5.53
C ALA A 11 21.22 -40.16 -4.34
N ALA A 12 21.99 -39.09 -4.58
CA ALA A 12 22.57 -38.29 -3.51
C ALA A 12 21.46 -37.52 -2.84
N ALA A 13 20.94 -38.05 -1.75
CA ALA A 13 20.11 -37.28 -0.81
C ALA A 13 21.02 -36.23 -0.17
N VAL A 14 20.95 -35.01 -0.69
CA VAL A 14 21.49 -33.82 -0.02
C VAL A 14 20.60 -33.54 1.17
N CYS A 15 20.85 -34.22 2.28
CA CYS A 15 20.38 -33.79 3.59
C CYS A 15 21.14 -32.50 3.92
N THR A 16 20.65 -31.38 3.48
CA THR A 16 20.99 -30.12 4.09
C THR A 16 20.42 -30.15 5.50
N SER A 17 21.25 -30.56 6.45
CA SER A 17 21.08 -30.26 7.85
C SER A 17 21.13 -28.73 7.94
N ALA A 18 19.97 -28.10 7.74
CA ALA A 18 19.75 -26.72 8.18
C ALA A 18 19.91 -26.79 9.69
N ALA A 19 21.12 -26.50 10.18
CA ALA A 19 21.31 -26.11 11.56
C ALA A 19 20.31 -24.97 11.79
N LEU A 20 19.28 -25.24 12.59
CA LEU A 20 18.41 -24.23 13.16
C LEU A 20 19.30 -23.42 14.12
N ALA A 21 20.22 -22.64 13.54
CA ALA A 21 20.77 -21.50 14.26
C ALA A 21 19.53 -20.76 14.78
N GLN A 22 19.41 -20.66 16.08
CA GLN A 22 18.31 -19.98 16.74
C GLN A 22 18.31 -18.54 16.20
N ARG A 23 17.51 -18.32 15.15
CA ARG A 23 17.50 -17.02 14.47
C ARG A 23 17.13 -15.98 15.50
N ASP A 24 17.89 -14.92 15.57
CA ASP A 24 17.61 -13.77 16.42
C ASP A 24 16.10 -13.46 16.34
N PRO A 25 15.34 -13.51 17.45
CA PRO A 25 13.90 -13.25 17.42
C PRO A 25 13.57 -11.85 16.90
N LEU A 26 14.54 -10.92 16.92
CA LEU A 26 14.41 -9.57 16.40
C LEU A 26 14.74 -9.45 14.90
N ALA A 27 15.37 -10.45 14.29
CA ALA A 27 15.68 -10.39 12.86
C ALA A 27 14.39 -10.43 12.02
N THR A 28 14.46 -9.80 10.87
CA THR A 28 13.41 -9.89 9.84
C THR A 28 13.18 -11.33 9.45
N ARG A 29 11.93 -11.75 9.41
CA ARG A 29 11.54 -13.13 9.12
C ARG A 29 11.12 -13.28 7.68
N GLY A 30 11.64 -14.30 7.00
CA GLY A 30 11.23 -14.67 5.65
C GLY A 30 9.92 -15.44 5.62
N GLY A 31 9.28 -15.48 4.44
CA GLY A 31 8.09 -16.26 4.17
C GLY A 31 6.87 -15.41 3.83
N TRP A 32 5.72 -16.09 3.75
CA TRP A 32 4.44 -15.49 3.42
C TRP A 32 3.74 -14.89 4.62
N GLU A 33 3.09 -13.77 4.41
CA GLU A 33 2.16 -13.14 5.35
C GLU A 33 0.85 -12.80 4.64
N ALA A 34 -0.26 -12.96 5.32
CA ALA A 34 -1.56 -12.46 4.91
C ALA A 34 -2.20 -11.69 6.06
N GLY A 35 -2.93 -10.63 5.75
CA GLY A 35 -3.55 -9.78 6.75
C GLY A 35 -4.94 -9.34 6.37
N LEU A 36 -5.70 -8.96 7.40
CA LEU A 36 -6.99 -8.28 7.29
C LEU A 36 -6.87 -6.92 7.98
N GLN A 37 -7.53 -5.92 7.44
CA GLN A 37 -7.51 -4.56 7.98
C GLN A 37 -8.87 -3.89 7.94
N GLY A 38 -9.12 -3.04 8.92
CA GLY A 38 -10.21 -2.08 8.95
C GLY A 38 -9.66 -0.68 9.13
N SER A 39 -10.21 0.30 8.45
CA SER A 39 -9.70 1.68 8.48
C SER A 39 -10.79 2.70 8.29
N THR A 40 -10.54 3.91 8.80
CA THR A 40 -11.25 5.14 8.42
C THR A 40 -10.46 5.86 7.35
N TYR A 41 -11.15 6.41 6.39
CA TYR A 41 -10.55 7.11 5.26
C TYR A 41 -11.14 8.50 5.08
N LYS A 42 -10.30 9.47 4.78
CA LYS A 42 -10.69 10.80 4.35
C LYS A 42 -9.82 11.26 3.17
N TYR A 43 -10.47 11.71 2.11
CA TYR A 43 -9.90 12.46 1.00
C TYR A 43 -10.47 13.86 1.02
N GLU A 44 -9.67 14.87 0.72
CA GLU A 44 -10.11 16.26 0.68
C GLU A 44 -9.39 17.06 -0.40
N GLU A 45 -10.16 17.78 -1.20
CA GLU A 45 -9.74 18.90 -2.02
C GLU A 45 -10.17 20.17 -1.29
N PRO A 46 -9.27 20.91 -0.63
CA PRO A 46 -9.63 22.01 0.24
C PRO A 46 -10.50 23.07 -0.43
N GLY A 47 -11.67 23.33 0.17
CA GLY A 47 -12.64 24.30 -0.35
C GLY A 47 -13.49 23.81 -1.53
N LEU A 48 -13.30 22.58 -2.01
CA LEU A 48 -14.03 22.02 -3.14
C LEU A 48 -14.84 20.79 -2.77
N MET A 49 -14.21 19.75 -2.24
CA MET A 49 -14.91 18.51 -1.89
C MET A 49 -14.17 17.67 -0.87
N ASN A 50 -14.90 16.75 -0.27
CA ASN A 50 -14.32 15.65 0.51
C ASN A 50 -15.08 14.34 0.28
N LEU A 51 -14.36 13.23 0.50
CA LEU A 51 -14.88 11.87 0.61
C LEU A 51 -14.43 11.32 1.95
N LYS A 52 -15.33 10.70 2.71
CA LYS A 52 -15.02 10.11 4.02
C LYS A 52 -15.85 8.86 4.24
N GLY A 53 -15.30 7.90 4.96
CA GLY A 53 -16.00 6.67 5.33
C GLY A 53 -15.04 5.62 5.86
N GLU A 54 -15.50 4.40 5.89
CA GLU A 54 -14.75 3.27 6.37
C GLU A 54 -14.36 2.35 5.21
N ARG A 55 -13.25 1.64 5.38
CA ARG A 55 -12.77 0.63 4.43
C ARG A 55 -12.43 -0.66 5.18
N VAL A 56 -12.69 -1.76 4.52
CA VAL A 56 -12.18 -3.08 4.90
C VAL A 56 -11.27 -3.59 3.80
N GLY A 57 -10.29 -4.39 4.16
CA GLY A 57 -9.35 -4.87 3.16
C GLY A 57 -8.47 -6.02 3.62
N GLY A 58 -7.64 -6.47 2.69
CA GLY A 58 -6.65 -7.49 2.92
C GLY A 58 -5.27 -7.05 2.45
N SER A 59 -4.26 -7.65 3.03
CA SER A 59 -2.87 -7.50 2.65
C SER A 59 -2.21 -8.86 2.43
N GLY A 60 -1.19 -8.88 1.61
CA GLY A 60 -0.31 -10.03 1.41
C GLY A 60 1.12 -9.57 1.30
N ALA A 61 2.05 -10.36 1.79
CA ALA A 61 3.46 -10.08 1.61
C ALA A 61 4.28 -11.36 1.51
N TYR A 62 5.38 -11.26 0.80
CA TYR A 62 6.43 -12.28 0.81
C TYR A 62 7.77 -11.61 1.08
N THR A 63 8.48 -12.13 2.08
CA THR A 63 9.83 -11.67 2.43
C THR A 63 10.83 -12.74 2.08
N PHE A 64 11.76 -12.40 1.21
CA PHE A 64 12.92 -13.21 0.87
C PHE A 64 14.13 -12.72 1.68
N ILE A 65 14.79 -13.64 2.38
CA ILE A 65 16.02 -13.36 3.14
C ILE A 65 17.20 -13.80 2.29
N GLY A 66 18.07 -12.86 1.95
CA GLY A 66 19.34 -13.09 1.28
C GLY A 66 20.48 -13.35 2.26
N SER A 67 21.71 -13.10 1.81
CA SER A 67 22.93 -13.11 2.65
C SER A 67 23.00 -11.86 3.51
N ASP A 68 23.75 -11.94 4.62
CA ASP A 68 24.13 -10.78 5.44
C ASP A 68 22.96 -9.92 5.93
N TYR A 69 21.83 -10.56 6.28
CA TYR A 69 20.60 -9.91 6.76
C TYR A 69 19.90 -8.99 5.73
N LEU A 70 20.37 -8.98 4.49
CA LEU A 70 19.67 -8.33 3.38
C LEU A 70 18.36 -9.07 3.11
N HIS A 71 17.30 -8.34 2.94
CA HIS A 71 15.99 -8.91 2.57
C HIS A 71 15.30 -8.09 1.50
N THR A 72 14.50 -8.78 0.71
CA THR A 72 13.57 -8.17 -0.26
C THR A 72 12.16 -8.54 0.15
N ARG A 73 11.25 -7.57 0.13
CA ARG A 73 9.85 -7.76 0.48
C ARG A 73 8.94 -7.24 -0.62
N ILE A 74 8.05 -8.10 -1.10
CA ILE A 74 6.95 -7.70 -1.98
C ILE A 74 5.69 -7.64 -1.13
N GLU A 75 4.98 -6.53 -1.20
CA GLU A 75 3.74 -6.30 -0.45
C GLU A 75 2.61 -5.90 -1.40
N THR A 76 1.43 -6.39 -1.12
CA THR A 76 0.20 -5.94 -1.77
C THR A 76 -0.85 -5.61 -0.73
N ARG A 77 -1.69 -4.63 -1.04
CA ARG A 77 -2.83 -4.25 -0.23
C ARG A 77 -4.01 -3.91 -1.13
N TYR A 78 -5.18 -4.40 -0.76
CA TYR A 78 -6.43 -4.01 -1.38
C TYR A 78 -7.42 -3.63 -0.28
N SER A 79 -8.17 -2.55 -0.49
CA SER A 79 -9.29 -2.17 0.38
C SER A 79 -10.45 -1.64 -0.43
N TYR A 80 -11.64 -1.86 0.10
CA TYR A 80 -12.91 -1.39 -0.42
C TYR A 80 -13.70 -0.70 0.68
N GLY A 81 -14.47 0.30 0.32
CA GLY A 81 -15.43 0.97 1.18
C GLY A 81 -16.45 1.74 0.39
N GLU A 82 -17.48 2.17 1.07
CA GLU A 82 -18.47 3.10 0.59
C GLU A 82 -18.29 4.41 1.33
N LEU A 83 -18.09 5.50 0.58
CA LEU A 83 -17.71 6.79 1.13
C LEU A 83 -18.81 7.82 0.90
N ASP A 84 -18.95 8.75 1.85
CA ASP A 84 -19.82 9.89 1.71
C ASP A 84 -19.07 11.06 1.03
N TYR A 85 -19.64 11.54 -0.06
CA TYR A 85 -19.18 12.71 -0.78
C TYR A 85 -19.89 13.97 -0.27
N THR A 86 -19.11 15.04 -0.11
CA THR A 86 -19.59 16.40 0.13
C THR A 86 -18.80 17.36 -0.72
N GLY A 87 -19.49 18.20 -1.52
CA GLY A 87 -18.87 19.18 -2.42
C GLY A 87 -19.94 19.96 -3.15
N SER A 88 -20.15 19.71 -4.44
CA SER A 88 -21.29 20.21 -5.20
C SER A 88 -22.58 19.47 -4.82
N GLY A 89 -22.96 19.55 -3.54
CA GLY A 89 -24.02 18.76 -2.92
C GLY A 89 -23.44 17.55 -2.16
N THR A 90 -24.32 16.60 -1.82
CA THR A 90 -23.96 15.36 -1.12
C THR A 90 -24.34 14.14 -1.96
N LEU A 91 -23.54 13.08 -1.84
CA LEU A 91 -23.82 11.75 -2.41
C LEU A 91 -23.29 10.71 -1.42
N ASN A 92 -24.14 9.79 -0.99
CA ASN A 92 -23.77 8.74 -0.04
C ASN A 92 -23.38 7.47 -0.77
N ASP A 93 -22.73 6.56 -0.06
CA ASP A 93 -22.42 5.20 -0.51
C ASP A 93 -21.61 5.14 -1.82
N VAL A 94 -20.65 6.07 -1.98
CA VAL A 94 -19.77 6.13 -3.15
C VAL A 94 -18.78 4.97 -3.10
N PRO A 95 -18.83 4.01 -4.05
CA PRO A 95 -17.87 2.90 -4.10
C PRO A 95 -16.44 3.40 -4.29
N ASP A 96 -15.56 2.92 -3.44
CA ASP A 96 -14.17 3.33 -3.41
C ASP A 96 -13.24 2.12 -3.28
N HIS A 97 -12.26 2.04 -4.17
CA HIS A 97 -11.29 0.95 -4.22
C HIS A 97 -9.88 1.50 -4.13
N LEU A 98 -9.07 0.87 -3.32
CA LEU A 98 -7.63 1.11 -3.25
C LEU A 98 -6.88 -0.20 -3.49
N PHE A 99 -5.91 -0.16 -4.39
CA PHE A 99 -4.91 -1.21 -4.55
C PHE A 99 -3.52 -0.60 -4.45
N GLU A 100 -2.62 -1.31 -3.79
CA GLU A 100 -1.23 -0.90 -3.63
C GLU A 100 -0.31 -2.11 -3.78
N LEU A 101 0.79 -1.92 -4.51
CA LEU A 101 1.86 -2.89 -4.70
C LEU A 101 3.20 -2.23 -4.38
N ARG A 102 4.05 -2.91 -3.61
CA ARG A 102 5.36 -2.40 -3.18
C ARG A 102 6.42 -3.47 -3.32
N ALA A 103 7.61 -3.05 -3.72
CA ALA A 103 8.82 -3.85 -3.69
C ALA A 103 9.86 -3.11 -2.86
N LEU A 104 10.31 -3.71 -1.77
CA LEU A 104 11.19 -3.10 -0.78
C LEU A 104 12.47 -3.93 -0.64
N VAL A 105 13.57 -3.25 -0.42
CA VAL A 105 14.86 -3.86 -0.04
C VAL A 105 15.31 -3.23 1.26
N GLY A 106 15.65 -4.04 2.23
CA GLY A 106 16.09 -3.60 3.55
C GLY A 106 17.20 -4.47 4.10
N ASN A 107 17.79 -4.03 5.21
CA ASN A 107 18.79 -4.79 5.93
C ASN A 107 18.63 -4.60 7.44
N ASP A 108 18.91 -5.67 8.20
CA ASP A 108 18.84 -5.67 9.64
C ASP A 108 20.18 -5.24 10.25
N PHE A 109 20.16 -4.22 11.08
CA PHE A 109 21.33 -3.74 11.84
C PHE A 109 21.07 -3.87 13.33
N ARG A 110 21.83 -4.75 13.98
CA ARG A 110 21.72 -4.91 15.43
C ARG A 110 22.40 -3.81 16.18
N ALA A 111 21.72 -3.26 17.19
CA ALA A 111 22.24 -2.27 18.12
C ALA A 111 21.79 -2.60 19.55
N GLY A 112 22.64 -3.28 20.30
CA GLY A 112 22.30 -3.73 21.66
C GLY A 112 21.09 -4.68 21.66
N ASN A 113 20.02 -4.26 22.34
CA ASN A 113 18.80 -5.05 22.54
C ASN A 113 17.74 -4.81 21.47
N PHE A 114 18.03 -4.08 20.40
CA PHE A 114 17.08 -3.81 19.31
C PHE A 114 17.74 -3.98 17.95
N VAL A 115 16.91 -4.07 16.90
CA VAL A 115 17.34 -4.16 15.50
C VAL A 115 16.72 -3.00 14.74
N TRP A 116 17.57 -2.25 14.03
CA TRP A 116 17.16 -1.25 13.04
C TRP A 116 17.04 -1.90 11.67
N VAL A 117 15.96 -1.60 10.99
CA VAL A 117 15.67 -2.16 9.68
C VAL A 117 15.36 -1.01 8.70
N PRO A 118 16.38 -0.27 8.22
CA PRO A 118 16.18 0.67 7.14
C PRO A 118 15.83 -0.06 5.85
N TYR A 119 14.98 0.55 5.05
CA TYR A 119 14.58 0.03 3.76
C TYR A 119 14.25 1.15 2.79
N ALA A 120 14.32 0.83 1.50
CA ALA A 120 13.82 1.66 0.42
C ALA A 120 13.21 0.78 -0.67
N GLY A 121 12.51 1.40 -1.63
CA GLY A 121 11.89 0.60 -2.67
C GLY A 121 11.11 1.38 -3.72
N LEU A 122 10.20 0.68 -4.36
CA LEU A 122 9.27 1.20 -5.36
C LEU A 122 7.84 0.84 -4.96
N GLY A 123 6.94 1.81 -5.05
CA GLY A 123 5.52 1.62 -4.77
C GLY A 123 4.65 2.10 -5.93
N TYR A 124 3.55 1.40 -6.10
CA TYR A 124 2.47 1.76 -7.01
C TYR A 124 1.16 1.79 -6.24
N ARG A 125 0.40 2.89 -6.39
CA ARG A 125 -0.90 3.09 -5.75
C ARG A 125 -1.95 3.38 -6.81
N TYR A 126 -3.08 2.70 -6.70
CA TYR A 126 -4.25 2.81 -7.56
C TYR A 126 -5.46 3.13 -6.68
N LEU A 127 -6.19 4.18 -7.03
CA LEU A 127 -7.41 4.60 -6.36
C LEU A 127 -8.51 4.74 -7.42
N TYR A 128 -9.66 4.17 -7.15
CA TYR A 128 -10.83 4.27 -8.01
C TYR A 128 -12.03 4.66 -7.17
N ASN A 129 -12.67 5.79 -7.56
CA ASN A 129 -13.87 6.30 -6.95
C ASN A 129 -15.00 6.30 -7.98
N ASP A 130 -16.12 5.70 -7.67
CA ASP A 130 -17.31 5.72 -8.51
C ASP A 130 -18.35 6.71 -7.99
N LEU A 131 -18.19 7.98 -8.36
CA LEU A 131 -19.11 9.04 -7.94
C LEU A 131 -20.32 9.19 -8.87
N ARG A 132 -20.57 8.22 -9.78
CA ARG A 132 -21.74 8.30 -10.66
C ARG A 132 -23.01 8.35 -9.84
N GLY A 133 -23.84 9.31 -10.15
CA GLY A 133 -25.10 9.60 -9.46
C GLY A 133 -25.42 11.09 -9.55
N ILE A 134 -26.50 11.47 -8.93
CA ILE A 134 -26.96 12.84 -8.86
C ILE A 134 -26.86 13.29 -7.39
N THR A 135 -26.12 14.36 -7.14
CA THR A 135 -25.99 14.92 -5.80
C THR A 135 -27.28 15.58 -5.33
N SER A 136 -27.37 15.90 -4.06
CA SER A 136 -28.53 16.59 -3.45
C SER A 136 -28.87 17.95 -4.10
N THR A 137 -27.94 18.54 -4.84
CA THR A 137 -28.13 19.81 -5.57
C THR A 137 -28.37 19.63 -7.07
N GLY A 138 -28.42 18.38 -7.54
CA GLY A 138 -28.62 18.06 -8.96
C GLY A 138 -27.33 17.98 -9.81
N ALA A 139 -26.15 18.12 -9.19
CA ALA A 139 -24.88 17.92 -9.92
C ALA A 139 -24.67 16.45 -10.26
N ILE A 140 -24.20 16.19 -11.47
CA ILE A 140 -23.97 14.82 -11.98
C ILE A 140 -22.53 14.43 -11.69
N GLY A 141 -22.35 13.34 -10.96
CA GLY A 141 -21.05 12.78 -10.64
C GLY A 141 -20.46 11.91 -11.75
N TYR A 142 -19.19 11.58 -11.63
CA TYR A 142 -18.41 10.80 -12.59
C TYR A 142 -17.35 9.95 -11.91
N ARG A 143 -16.84 8.93 -12.60
CA ARG A 143 -15.76 8.07 -12.08
C ARG A 143 -14.42 8.79 -12.11
N ARG A 144 -13.60 8.49 -11.11
CA ARG A 144 -12.23 9.02 -10.96
C ARG A 144 -11.26 7.88 -10.76
N LEU A 145 -10.10 7.97 -11.40
CA LEU A 145 -9.04 6.96 -11.34
C LEU A 145 -7.69 7.64 -11.16
N SER A 146 -7.06 7.43 -10.01
CA SER A 146 -5.72 7.92 -9.70
C SER A 146 -4.71 6.78 -9.70
N ARG A 147 -3.56 7.01 -10.31
CA ARG A 147 -2.42 6.07 -10.36
C ARG A 147 -1.16 6.80 -10.02
N TYR A 148 -0.46 6.36 -8.97
CA TYR A 148 0.74 7.01 -8.44
C TYR A 148 1.89 6.03 -8.37
N TRP A 149 3.08 6.50 -8.79
CA TRP A 149 4.36 5.85 -8.54
C TRP A 149 5.11 6.65 -7.50
N TYR A 150 5.77 5.98 -6.58
CA TYR A 150 6.51 6.61 -5.50
C TYR A 150 7.69 5.74 -5.04
N LEU A 151 8.61 6.36 -4.33
CA LEU A 151 9.79 5.72 -3.74
C LEU A 151 9.64 5.76 -2.23
N PRO A 152 9.27 4.65 -1.57
CA PRO A 152 9.25 4.56 -0.12
C PRO A 152 10.68 4.51 0.43
N VAL A 153 10.93 5.25 1.50
CA VAL A 153 12.16 5.20 2.30
C VAL A 153 11.74 5.22 3.76
N GLY A 154 12.11 4.21 4.50
CA GLY A 154 11.65 4.06 5.88
C GLY A 154 12.60 3.30 6.78
N VAL A 155 12.21 3.21 8.03
CA VAL A 155 12.90 2.42 9.04
C VAL A 155 11.89 1.77 9.97
N THR A 156 12.14 0.51 10.29
CA THR A 156 11.44 -0.22 11.36
C THR A 156 12.43 -0.44 12.50
N LEU A 157 12.02 -0.16 13.73
CA LEU A 157 12.76 -0.50 14.92
C LEU A 157 12.12 -1.74 15.56
N ARG A 158 12.88 -2.79 15.81
CA ARG A 158 12.38 -4.03 16.41
C ARG A 158 12.92 -4.14 17.84
N VAL A 159 12.00 -4.10 18.80
CA VAL A 159 12.30 -4.07 20.24
C VAL A 159 11.65 -5.29 20.90
N PRO A 160 12.40 -6.09 21.69
CA PRO A 160 11.83 -7.23 22.38
C PRO A 160 10.92 -6.77 23.52
N LEU A 161 9.75 -7.38 23.64
CA LEU A 161 8.81 -7.16 24.75
C LEU A 161 8.80 -8.31 25.78
N GLY A 162 9.58 -9.36 25.54
CA GLY A 162 9.54 -10.61 26.32
C GLY A 162 8.58 -11.64 25.74
N GLU A 163 8.68 -12.89 26.21
CA GLU A 163 7.82 -14.02 25.83
C GLU A 163 7.70 -14.25 24.29
N GLY A 164 8.72 -13.86 23.53
CA GLY A 164 8.75 -14.01 22.08
C GLY A 164 7.96 -12.94 21.30
N TRP A 165 7.47 -11.91 21.99
CA TRP A 165 6.84 -10.74 21.35
C TRP A 165 7.86 -9.66 21.02
N VAL A 166 7.64 -8.99 19.91
CA VAL A 166 8.43 -7.87 19.39
C VAL A 166 7.51 -6.70 19.11
N MET A 167 7.88 -5.53 19.60
CA MET A 167 7.27 -4.27 19.19
C MET A 167 8.05 -3.72 17.98
N ALA A 168 7.35 -3.40 16.92
CA ALA A 168 7.94 -2.96 15.65
C ALA A 168 7.34 -1.62 15.17
N PRO A 169 7.70 -0.48 15.79
CA PRO A 169 7.36 0.83 15.27
C PRO A 169 8.09 1.07 13.95
N GLN A 170 7.36 1.67 13.00
CA GLN A 170 7.84 1.97 11.66
C GLN A 170 7.44 3.39 11.29
N ILE A 171 8.36 4.10 10.65
CA ILE A 171 8.12 5.38 9.98
C ILE A 171 8.62 5.31 8.55
N GLU A 172 7.90 5.93 7.63
CA GLU A 172 8.24 5.93 6.21
C GLU A 172 7.85 7.25 5.57
N TYR A 173 8.70 7.69 4.65
CA TYR A 173 8.44 8.77 3.71
C TYR A 173 8.27 8.19 2.32
N ASP A 174 7.16 8.53 1.65
CA ASP A 174 6.88 8.14 0.27
C ASP A 174 7.18 9.33 -0.65
N ALA A 175 8.33 9.31 -1.31
CA ALA A 175 8.71 10.31 -2.29
C ALA A 175 7.90 10.11 -3.57
N PHE A 176 7.00 11.03 -3.85
CA PHE A 176 6.13 10.96 -5.03
C PHE A 176 6.96 11.12 -6.31
N ALA A 177 6.88 10.16 -7.23
CA ALA A 177 7.64 10.16 -8.46
C ALA A 177 6.81 10.66 -9.65
N ASN A 178 5.59 10.14 -9.80
CA ASN A 178 4.70 10.48 -10.93
C ASN A 178 3.26 10.06 -10.61
N GLY A 179 2.28 10.83 -11.11
CA GLY A 179 0.88 10.50 -10.99
C GLY A 179 0.07 10.86 -12.22
N LYS A 180 -1.01 10.12 -12.39
CA LYS A 180 -2.05 10.39 -13.39
C LYS A 180 -3.41 10.25 -12.74
N GLN A 181 -4.21 11.28 -12.87
CA GLN A 181 -5.62 11.29 -12.51
C GLN A 181 -6.45 11.28 -13.78
N ARG A 182 -7.32 10.30 -13.96
CA ARG A 182 -8.31 10.27 -15.02
C ARG A 182 -9.69 10.56 -14.47
N SER A 183 -10.33 11.60 -15.00
CA SER A 183 -11.71 11.96 -14.73
C SER A 183 -12.55 11.55 -15.93
N TYR A 184 -13.51 10.65 -15.71
CA TYR A 184 -14.40 10.12 -16.74
C TYR A 184 -15.60 11.08 -16.92
N LEU A 185 -15.34 12.29 -17.39
CA LEU A 185 -16.34 13.35 -17.50
C LEU A 185 -17.46 13.02 -18.51
N GLY A 186 -17.22 12.10 -19.44
CA GLY A 186 -18.25 11.56 -20.33
C GLY A 186 -19.40 10.88 -19.58
N ASP A 187 -19.17 10.40 -18.35
CA ASP A 187 -20.22 9.81 -17.51
C ASP A 187 -21.33 10.80 -17.18
N THR A 188 -21.05 12.10 -17.24
CA THR A 188 -22.05 13.15 -16.96
C THR A 188 -23.11 13.31 -18.06
N GLY A 189 -22.84 12.85 -19.27
CA GLY A 189 -23.74 13.01 -20.42
C GLY A 189 -23.88 14.45 -20.94
N ILE A 190 -23.11 15.43 -20.40
CA ILE A 190 -23.22 16.86 -20.77
C ILE A 190 -22.42 17.18 -22.04
N GLY A 191 -21.59 16.24 -22.52
CA GLY A 191 -20.75 16.41 -23.72
C GLY A 191 -19.30 16.77 -23.40
N TYR A 192 -18.86 16.67 -22.17
CA TYR A 192 -17.45 16.76 -21.80
C TYR A 192 -16.66 15.53 -22.23
N ASN A 193 -15.39 15.74 -22.55
CA ASN A 193 -14.46 14.66 -22.84
C ASN A 193 -13.81 14.16 -21.56
N ASP A 194 -13.55 12.84 -21.49
CA ASP A 194 -12.68 12.27 -20.47
C ASP A 194 -11.32 12.95 -20.51
N VAL A 195 -10.77 13.25 -19.34
CA VAL A 195 -9.47 13.91 -19.21
C VAL A 195 -8.53 13.11 -18.35
N THR A 196 -7.25 13.11 -18.72
CA THR A 196 -6.17 12.57 -17.89
C THR A 196 -5.18 13.68 -17.59
N ASN A 197 -5.13 14.07 -16.33
CA ASN A 197 -4.21 15.07 -15.82
C ASN A 197 -2.96 14.40 -15.23
N ARG A 198 -1.80 15.02 -15.41
CA ARG A 198 -0.54 14.56 -14.80
C ARG A 198 -0.28 15.34 -13.52
N GLN A 199 0.09 14.63 -12.48
CA GLN A 199 0.52 15.19 -11.21
C GLN A 199 2.00 14.85 -11.02
N GLN A 200 2.80 15.86 -10.75
CA GLN A 200 4.27 15.72 -10.70
C GLN A 200 4.85 15.97 -9.33
N ARG A 201 4.05 16.46 -8.39
CA ARG A 201 4.49 16.84 -7.05
C ARG A 201 3.55 16.29 -6.00
N GLY A 202 4.13 15.67 -5.00
CA GLY A 202 3.40 15.13 -3.87
C GLY A 202 4.35 14.51 -2.86
N ARG A 203 3.78 13.99 -1.79
CA ARG A 203 4.49 13.24 -0.75
C ARG A 203 3.52 12.41 0.06
N GLY A 204 4.02 11.30 0.58
CA GLY A 204 3.30 10.48 1.53
C GLY A 204 4.10 10.25 2.80
N TYR A 205 3.40 9.88 3.86
CA TYR A 205 3.98 9.46 5.14
C TYR A 205 3.22 8.25 5.65
N ARG A 206 3.96 7.31 6.25
CA ARG A 206 3.37 6.16 6.92
C ARG A 206 3.95 6.03 8.31
N VAL A 207 3.07 5.70 9.24
CA VAL A 207 3.44 5.33 10.60
C VAL A 207 2.70 4.05 10.92
N GLN A 208 3.41 3.09 11.49
CA GLN A 208 2.82 1.82 11.91
C GLN A 208 3.46 1.39 13.22
N LEU A 209 2.68 0.76 14.09
CA LEU A 209 3.17 0.13 15.30
C LEU A 209 2.65 -1.30 15.36
N MET A 210 3.48 -2.27 14.99
CA MET A 210 3.10 -3.68 15.04
C MET A 210 3.60 -4.35 16.31
N PHE A 211 2.76 -5.18 16.89
CA PHE A 211 3.10 -6.14 17.94
C PHE A 211 3.16 -7.51 17.28
N GLU A 212 4.35 -8.08 17.20
CA GLU A 212 4.63 -9.30 16.44
C GLU A 212 4.91 -10.45 17.40
N GLY A 213 4.07 -11.46 17.37
CA GLY A 213 4.30 -12.75 18.00
C GLY A 213 4.97 -13.74 17.03
N ARG A 214 4.87 -15.04 17.35
CA ARG A 214 5.47 -16.08 16.51
C ARG A 214 4.86 -16.17 15.12
N ARG A 215 3.52 -16.12 15.03
CA ARG A 215 2.76 -16.23 13.77
C ARG A 215 1.81 -15.05 13.56
N TRP A 216 1.37 -14.40 14.60
CA TRP A 216 0.41 -13.31 14.54
C TRP A 216 1.10 -11.98 14.77
N SER A 217 0.63 -10.98 14.06
CA SER A 217 1.01 -9.59 14.30
C SER A 217 -0.25 -8.73 14.24
N VAL A 218 -0.34 -7.77 15.14
CA VAL A 218 -1.46 -6.83 15.17
C VAL A 218 -0.96 -5.44 15.50
N GLY A 219 -1.57 -4.42 14.91
CA GLY A 219 -1.21 -3.06 15.28
C GLY A 219 -1.91 -1.98 14.48
N PRO A 220 -1.91 -0.76 15.02
CA PRO A 220 -2.42 0.42 14.34
C PRO A 220 -1.46 0.92 13.29
N TRP A 221 -2.03 1.59 12.29
CA TRP A 221 -1.28 2.26 11.24
C TRP A 221 -1.99 3.52 10.78
N MET A 222 -1.23 4.44 10.17
CA MET A 222 -1.74 5.63 9.51
C MET A 222 -0.94 5.91 8.25
N HIS A 223 -1.65 6.22 7.15
CA HIS A 223 -1.08 6.70 5.91
C HIS A 223 -1.62 8.09 5.60
N TYR A 224 -0.75 8.98 5.20
CA TYR A 224 -1.08 10.33 4.78
C TYR A 224 -0.45 10.61 3.42
N TRP A 225 -1.21 11.24 2.52
CA TRP A 225 -0.72 11.70 1.23
C TRP A 225 -1.14 13.14 1.01
N LYS A 226 -0.27 13.92 0.41
CA LYS A 226 -0.57 15.24 -0.12
C LYS A 226 -0.05 15.33 -1.53
N ILE A 227 -0.93 15.56 -2.50
CA ILE A 227 -0.63 15.66 -3.92
C ILE A 227 -0.96 17.07 -4.37
N LYS A 228 -0.06 17.71 -5.10
CA LYS A 228 -0.24 19.06 -5.62
C LYS A 228 -1.10 19.05 -6.88
N ASP A 229 -1.55 20.24 -7.27
CA ASP A 229 -2.32 20.48 -8.47
C ASP A 229 -1.68 19.81 -9.70
N SER A 230 -2.54 19.37 -10.58
CA SER A 230 -2.13 18.86 -11.88
C SER A 230 -1.90 20.01 -12.89
N GLU A 231 -1.45 19.64 -14.06
CA GLU A 231 -1.54 20.49 -15.25
C GLU A 231 -3.01 20.74 -15.64
N ILE A 232 -3.25 21.87 -16.31
CA ILE A 232 -4.56 22.20 -16.88
C ILE A 232 -4.71 21.51 -18.24
N ARG A 233 -5.87 20.94 -18.53
CA ARG A 233 -6.19 20.25 -19.78
C ARG A 233 -7.56 20.68 -20.32
N PRO A 234 -7.75 20.77 -21.65
CA PRO A 234 -9.07 20.97 -22.23
C PRO A 234 -9.96 19.75 -21.99
N ILE A 235 -11.23 20.02 -21.64
CA ILE A 235 -12.26 19.01 -21.36
C ILE A 235 -13.42 19.06 -22.36
N GLY A 236 -13.30 19.83 -23.43
CA GLY A 236 -14.35 20.02 -24.43
C GLY A 236 -15.24 21.23 -24.15
N LEU A 237 -16.08 21.58 -25.11
CA LEU A 237 -17.04 22.69 -25.03
C LEU A 237 -16.41 24.05 -24.67
N GLY A 238 -15.11 24.24 -24.94
CA GLY A 238 -14.38 25.47 -24.57
C GLY A 238 -13.93 25.53 -23.12
N PHE A 239 -14.15 24.49 -22.32
CA PHE A 239 -13.77 24.44 -20.92
C PHE A 239 -12.42 23.72 -20.71
N VAL A 240 -11.79 24.03 -19.60
CA VAL A 240 -10.56 23.39 -19.12
C VAL A 240 -10.80 22.77 -17.74
N GLY A 241 -10.05 21.71 -17.44
CA GLY A 241 -10.09 21.03 -16.16
C GLY A 241 -8.68 20.76 -15.62
N TRP A 242 -8.54 20.65 -14.34
CA TRP A 242 -7.35 20.23 -13.64
C TRP A 242 -7.74 19.42 -12.41
N GLU A 243 -6.82 18.67 -11.86
CA GLU A 243 -7.00 18.02 -10.57
C GLU A 243 -6.43 18.93 -9.48
N PRO A 244 -7.26 19.41 -8.54
CA PRO A 244 -6.81 20.30 -7.47
C PRO A 244 -5.84 19.64 -6.50
N GLU A 245 -5.09 20.46 -5.75
CA GLU A 245 -4.33 19.95 -4.61
C GLU A 245 -5.26 19.19 -3.68
N ASN A 246 -4.82 18.02 -3.26
CA ASN A 246 -5.60 17.16 -2.40
C ASN A 246 -4.73 16.49 -1.34
N TRP A 247 -5.38 16.02 -0.29
CA TRP A 247 -4.75 15.16 0.68
C TRP A 247 -5.66 13.99 1.05
N THR A 248 -5.03 12.88 1.43
CA THR A 248 -5.71 11.71 1.99
C THR A 248 -5.12 11.35 3.33
N ARG A 249 -5.98 10.92 4.25
CA ARG A 249 -5.59 10.29 5.52
C ARG A 249 -6.38 9.01 5.68
N GLU A 250 -5.67 7.93 5.92
CA GLU A 250 -6.24 6.63 6.22
C GLU A 250 -5.60 6.13 7.51
N SER A 251 -6.41 5.71 8.48
CA SER A 251 -5.94 5.20 9.78
C SER A 251 -6.72 3.94 10.13
N GLY A 252 -6.03 2.91 10.57
CA GLY A 252 -6.67 1.63 10.80
C GLY A 252 -5.89 0.71 11.72
N VAL A 253 -6.42 -0.49 11.84
CA VAL A 253 -5.77 -1.61 12.52
C VAL A 253 -5.64 -2.76 11.53
N GLU A 254 -4.53 -3.46 11.62
CA GLU A 254 -4.26 -4.64 10.80
C GLU A 254 -3.91 -5.83 11.67
N LEU A 255 -4.45 -6.99 11.31
CA LEU A 255 -4.10 -8.29 11.86
C LEU A 255 -3.45 -9.11 10.76
N ARG A 256 -2.23 -9.60 10.97
CA ARG A 256 -1.48 -10.44 10.01
C ARG A 256 -1.20 -11.82 10.59
N TYR A 257 -1.16 -12.79 9.70
CA TYR A 257 -0.72 -14.16 9.99
C TYR A 257 0.48 -14.50 9.10
N ARG A 258 1.49 -15.11 9.69
CA ARG A 258 2.70 -15.63 9.01
C ARG A 258 2.62 -17.15 8.91
N PHE A 259 2.82 -17.66 7.71
CA PHE A 259 2.79 -19.07 7.38
C PHE A 259 4.10 -19.79 7.69
#